data_a1f6252615d1635c717f14dc4ec47eb2
#
_entry.id   a1f6252615d1635c717f14dc4ec47eb2
#
_cell.length_a   1.000
_cell.length_b   1.000
_cell.length_c   1.000
_cell.angle_alpha   90.00
_cell.angle_beta   90.00
_cell.angle_gamma   90.00
#
_symmetry.space_group_name_H-M   'P 1'
#
loop_
_entity.id
_entity.type
_entity.pdbx_description
1 polymer ?
#
loop_
_entity_poly.entity_id
_entity_poly.type
_entity_poly.pdbx_seq_one_letter_code
_entity_poly.pdbx_strand_id
1 'polypeptide(L)'
;MTTPPALPKPAPSRWLPLLLAVAIFMQMLDTTILNTALPKMALDLNESPLNMQSAVIAYALTLALLIPLSGYLADRFGTRSVFIASMGIFVLGSILCAAAPNLSMLLVARVIQGIGGSMLVPVPRLTLLRVYDKSQLLNAINYAVMPALIGPVLGPLVGGYLVDYASWHWIFLINVPIGIAGMVFAFKVMPDLKGEGKEHFDVVGFLLFAAAACSLSLSVEIVTHPGTRFFAMLMALSGAAALWLYWQHAKRDDAPLYARNLFQVRTFRLGLAGNLFSRLGISSVPFLLPLLFQLAFGFSASLSGWLLA
;
A
#
# COMPACT_ATOMS: atom_id res chain seq x y z
N MET A 1 -41.80 17.04 -7.11
CA MET A 1 -41.20 16.11 -6.18
C MET A 1 -40.06 16.84 -5.50
N THR A 2 -40.26 17.28 -4.27
CA THR A 2 -39.21 17.96 -3.47
C THR A 2 -38.20 16.91 -3.00
N THR A 3 -36.95 17.02 -3.43
CA THR A 3 -35.84 16.22 -2.89
C THR A 3 -35.85 16.37 -1.37
N PRO A 4 -35.81 15.26 -0.60
CA PRO A 4 -35.70 15.34 0.84
C PRO A 4 -34.43 16.12 1.21
N PRO A 5 -34.47 16.94 2.28
CA PRO A 5 -33.30 17.71 2.71
C PRO A 5 -32.15 16.76 3.01
N ALA A 6 -30.99 17.01 2.42
CA ALA A 6 -29.76 16.26 2.69
C ALA A 6 -29.48 16.31 4.19
N LEU A 7 -29.23 15.16 4.80
CA LEU A 7 -28.85 15.07 6.21
C LEU A 7 -27.65 16.01 6.48
N PRO A 8 -27.66 16.75 7.58
CA PRO A 8 -26.56 17.65 7.89
C PRO A 8 -25.24 16.86 7.97
N LYS A 9 -24.25 17.30 7.19
CA LYS A 9 -22.92 16.70 7.22
C LYS A 9 -22.35 16.85 8.65
N PRO A 10 -21.75 15.80 9.21
CA PRO A 10 -21.10 15.91 10.51
C PRO A 10 -20.03 17.01 10.45
N ALA A 11 -19.95 17.83 11.49
CA ALA A 11 -18.96 18.90 11.56
C ALA A 11 -17.53 18.30 11.41
N PRO A 12 -16.68 18.85 10.54
CA PRO A 12 -15.37 18.31 10.28
C PRO A 12 -14.49 18.41 11.53
N SER A 13 -14.03 17.26 12.05
CA SER A 13 -13.04 17.25 13.12
C SER A 13 -11.69 17.74 12.58
N ARG A 14 -11.13 18.81 13.14
CA ARG A 14 -9.79 19.32 12.81
C ARG A 14 -8.66 18.28 12.93
N TRP A 15 -8.91 17.17 13.61
CA TRP A 15 -7.97 16.08 13.85
C TRP A 15 -8.03 14.97 12.79
N LEU A 16 -9.05 14.96 11.93
CA LEU A 16 -9.20 13.93 10.91
C LEU A 16 -8.05 13.93 9.86
N PRO A 17 -7.52 15.10 9.41
CA PRO A 17 -6.33 15.11 8.55
C PRO A 17 -5.09 14.52 9.24
N LEU A 18 -4.94 14.70 10.55
CA LEU A 18 -3.82 14.11 11.28
C LEU A 18 -3.91 12.58 11.34
N LEU A 19 -5.11 12.03 11.45
CA LEU A 19 -5.32 10.58 11.35
C LEU A 19 -4.82 10.01 10.01
N LEU A 20 -5.17 10.69 8.91
CA LEU A 20 -4.66 10.33 7.58
C LEU A 20 -3.14 10.49 7.50
N ALA A 21 -2.58 11.55 8.10
CA ALA A 21 -1.14 11.76 8.15
C ALA A 21 -0.40 10.60 8.83
N VAL A 22 -0.90 10.15 9.99
CA VAL A 22 -0.33 9.00 10.73
C VAL A 22 -0.41 7.72 9.90
N ALA A 23 -1.54 7.47 9.23
CA ALA A 23 -1.71 6.29 8.40
C ALA A 23 -0.76 6.28 7.19
N ILE A 24 -0.63 7.41 6.47
CA ILE A 24 0.30 7.54 5.34
C ILE A 24 1.75 7.45 5.83
N PHE A 25 2.09 8.13 6.93
CA PHE A 25 3.42 8.08 7.53
C PHE A 25 3.83 6.66 7.86
N MET A 26 2.97 5.91 8.57
CA MET A 26 3.23 4.53 8.94
C MET A 26 3.44 3.63 7.72
N GLN A 27 2.62 3.80 6.68
CA GLN A 27 2.74 3.03 5.44
C GLN A 27 4.02 3.38 4.66
N MET A 28 4.38 4.67 4.60
CA MET A 28 5.60 5.11 3.93
C MET A 28 6.85 4.67 4.68
N LEU A 29 6.82 4.76 6.01
CA LEU A 29 7.89 4.28 6.87
C LEU A 29 8.11 2.77 6.66
N ASP A 30 7.06 1.97 6.75
CA ASP A 30 7.13 0.50 6.58
C ASP A 30 7.75 0.10 5.23
N THR A 31 7.40 0.81 4.15
CA THR A 31 7.92 0.51 2.81
C THR A 31 9.41 0.87 2.67
N THR A 32 9.86 1.96 3.29
CA THR A 32 11.22 2.48 3.10
C THR A 32 12.22 1.92 4.09
N ILE A 33 11.79 1.67 5.33
CA ILE A 33 12.62 1.11 6.40
C ILE A 33 13.12 -0.31 6.06
N LEU A 34 12.28 -1.11 5.39
CA LEU A 34 12.59 -2.47 5.00
C LEU A 34 13.79 -2.55 4.05
N ASN A 35 13.87 -1.63 3.07
CA ASN A 35 14.92 -1.66 2.05
C ASN A 35 16.34 -1.63 2.65
N THR A 36 16.53 -0.87 3.73
CA THR A 36 17.81 -0.75 4.42
C THR A 36 18.14 -2.01 5.24
N ALA A 37 17.12 -2.75 5.68
CA ALA A 37 17.26 -3.95 6.48
C ALA A 37 17.47 -5.24 5.65
N LEU A 38 17.13 -5.22 4.35
CA LEU A 38 17.16 -6.41 3.49
C LEU A 38 18.47 -7.21 3.55
N PRO A 39 19.66 -6.60 3.47
CA PRO A 39 20.92 -7.35 3.53
C PRO A 39 21.10 -8.13 4.84
N LYS A 40 20.77 -7.51 5.98
CA LYS A 40 20.87 -8.15 7.29
C LYS A 40 19.82 -9.25 7.48
N MET A 41 18.60 -9.01 7.05
CA MET A 41 17.52 -10.01 7.05
C MET A 41 17.89 -11.23 6.19
N ALA A 42 18.50 -11.00 5.03
CA ALA A 42 18.95 -12.07 4.14
C ALA A 42 19.97 -12.99 4.85
N LEU A 43 20.94 -12.40 5.54
CA LEU A 43 21.92 -13.15 6.31
C LEU A 43 21.28 -13.97 7.44
N ASP A 44 20.39 -13.35 8.22
CA ASP A 44 19.76 -13.99 9.38
C ASP A 44 18.76 -15.11 8.96
N LEU A 45 18.12 -14.96 7.80
CA LEU A 45 17.17 -15.95 7.26
C LEU A 45 17.83 -16.96 6.30
N ASN A 46 19.16 -16.90 6.11
CA ASN A 46 19.94 -17.74 5.18
C ASN A 46 19.42 -17.66 3.73
N GLU A 47 19.10 -16.45 3.27
CA GLU A 47 18.59 -16.18 1.95
C GLU A 47 19.49 -15.22 1.16
N SER A 48 19.31 -15.14 -0.16
CA SER A 48 19.97 -14.09 -0.94
C SER A 48 19.25 -12.75 -0.78
N PRO A 49 19.96 -11.61 -0.80
CA PRO A 49 19.33 -10.29 -0.78
C PRO A 49 18.32 -10.07 -1.92
N LEU A 50 18.53 -10.73 -3.06
CA LEU A 50 17.58 -10.67 -4.19
C LEU A 50 16.29 -11.43 -3.89
N ASN A 51 16.37 -12.60 -3.23
CA ASN A 51 15.17 -13.35 -2.83
C ASN A 51 14.33 -12.57 -1.82
N MET A 52 14.98 -11.76 -0.97
CA MET A 52 14.28 -10.91 0.00
C MET A 52 13.41 -9.82 -0.66
N GLN A 53 13.66 -9.49 -1.94
CA GLN A 53 12.82 -8.55 -2.70
C GLN A 53 11.37 -9.03 -2.78
N SER A 54 11.13 -10.34 -2.79
CA SER A 54 9.79 -10.93 -2.79
C SER A 54 8.93 -10.46 -1.59
N ALA A 55 9.55 -10.18 -0.44
CA ALA A 55 8.83 -9.62 0.72
C ALA A 55 8.32 -8.19 0.47
N VAL A 56 9.05 -7.37 -0.28
CA VAL A 56 8.61 -6.04 -0.71
C VAL A 56 7.48 -6.16 -1.73
N ILE A 57 7.66 -7.05 -2.72
CA ILE A 57 6.68 -7.29 -3.79
C ILE A 57 5.38 -7.86 -3.22
N ALA A 58 5.42 -8.83 -2.32
CA ALA A 58 4.23 -9.44 -1.72
C ALA A 58 3.34 -8.39 -1.03
N TYR A 59 3.94 -7.48 -0.27
CA TYR A 59 3.24 -6.37 0.37
C TYR A 59 2.67 -5.39 -0.66
N ALA A 60 3.50 -4.90 -1.58
CA ALA A 60 3.11 -3.90 -2.57
C ALA A 60 2.00 -4.43 -3.51
N LEU A 61 2.12 -5.70 -3.94
CA LEU A 61 1.11 -6.36 -4.77
C LEU A 61 -0.21 -6.50 -4.02
N THR A 62 -0.19 -6.95 -2.76
CA THR A 62 -1.40 -7.05 -1.93
C THR A 62 -2.07 -5.70 -1.75
N LEU A 63 -1.30 -4.62 -1.51
CA LEU A 63 -1.84 -3.26 -1.47
C LEU A 63 -2.55 -2.91 -2.78
N ALA A 64 -1.86 -3.08 -3.91
CA ALA A 64 -2.37 -2.70 -5.22
C ALA A 64 -3.65 -3.46 -5.58
N LEU A 65 -3.73 -4.73 -5.24
CA LEU A 65 -4.90 -5.57 -5.49
C LEU A 65 -6.11 -5.16 -4.67
N LEU A 66 -5.94 -4.79 -3.40
CA LEU A 66 -7.05 -4.58 -2.49
C LEU A 66 -7.50 -3.12 -2.36
N ILE A 67 -6.70 -2.14 -2.82
CA ILE A 67 -7.09 -0.72 -2.82
C ILE A 67 -8.46 -0.49 -3.48
N PRO A 68 -8.81 -1.10 -4.64
CA PRO A 68 -10.11 -0.91 -5.27
C PRO A 68 -11.31 -1.33 -4.41
N LEU A 69 -11.09 -2.27 -3.47
CA LEU A 69 -12.14 -2.77 -2.56
C LEU A 69 -12.47 -1.76 -1.44
N SER A 70 -11.60 -0.76 -1.22
CA SER A 70 -11.69 0.16 -0.09
C SER A 70 -12.99 0.97 -0.05
N GLY A 71 -13.45 1.47 -1.19
CA GLY A 71 -14.70 2.22 -1.30
C GLY A 71 -15.91 1.35 -0.92
N TYR A 72 -16.01 0.17 -1.52
CA TYR A 72 -17.09 -0.77 -1.24
C TYR A 72 -17.14 -1.19 0.23
N LEU A 73 -16.00 -1.54 0.82
CA LEU A 73 -15.94 -1.92 2.24
C LEU A 73 -16.34 -0.75 3.15
N ALA A 74 -15.84 0.45 2.85
CA ALA A 74 -16.18 1.65 3.62
C ALA A 74 -17.68 1.97 3.55
N ASP A 75 -18.32 1.79 2.39
CA ASP A 75 -19.75 2.02 2.21
C ASP A 75 -20.59 0.98 2.92
N ARG A 76 -20.18 -0.27 2.89
CA ARG A 76 -20.90 -1.38 3.50
C ARG A 76 -20.77 -1.44 5.02
N PHE A 77 -19.56 -1.31 5.54
CA PHE A 77 -19.25 -1.53 6.95
C PHE A 77 -19.02 -0.23 7.76
N GLY A 78 -18.90 0.91 7.07
CA GLY A 78 -18.59 2.19 7.67
C GLY A 78 -17.10 2.52 7.65
N THR A 79 -16.78 3.79 7.45
CA THR A 79 -15.41 4.26 7.28
C THR A 79 -14.54 4.01 8.50
N ARG A 80 -15.07 4.29 9.72
CA ARG A 80 -14.35 4.10 10.98
C ARG A 80 -14.09 2.62 11.26
N SER A 81 -15.11 1.78 11.11
CA SER A 81 -15.00 0.34 11.38
C SER A 81 -13.97 -0.32 10.47
N VAL A 82 -14.00 -0.02 9.17
CA VAL A 82 -13.02 -0.53 8.19
C VAL A 82 -11.62 -0.04 8.50
N PHE A 83 -11.45 1.24 8.83
CA PHE A 83 -10.12 1.77 9.15
C PHE A 83 -9.51 1.11 10.39
N ILE A 84 -10.27 0.98 11.48
CA ILE A 84 -9.79 0.35 12.73
C ILE A 84 -9.45 -1.13 12.49
N ALA A 85 -10.32 -1.88 11.79
CA ALA A 85 -10.04 -3.27 11.45
C ALA A 85 -8.77 -3.41 10.60
N SER A 86 -8.60 -2.55 9.60
CA SER A 86 -7.43 -2.53 8.73
C SER A 86 -6.15 -2.20 9.46
N MET A 87 -6.19 -1.23 10.37
CA MET A 87 -5.06 -0.90 11.25
C MET A 87 -4.71 -2.11 12.16
N GLY A 88 -5.71 -2.80 12.71
CA GLY A 88 -5.51 -4.01 13.51
C GLY A 88 -4.86 -5.13 12.71
N ILE A 89 -5.32 -5.39 11.48
CA ILE A 89 -4.72 -6.38 10.58
C ILE A 89 -3.29 -5.98 10.21
N PHE A 90 -3.02 -4.70 9.96
CA PHE A 90 -1.67 -4.20 9.67
C PHE A 90 -0.72 -4.43 10.86
N VAL A 91 -1.15 -4.12 12.08
CA VAL A 91 -0.39 -4.35 13.31
C VAL A 91 -0.13 -5.84 13.53
N LEU A 92 -1.15 -6.68 13.35
CA LEU A 92 -1.01 -8.14 13.42
C LEU A 92 0.02 -8.64 12.39
N GLY A 93 -0.09 -8.20 11.14
CA GLY A 93 0.87 -8.52 10.09
C GLY A 93 2.29 -8.07 10.45
N SER A 94 2.45 -6.89 11.05
CA SER A 94 3.75 -6.39 11.54
C SER A 94 4.34 -7.29 12.63
N ILE A 95 3.53 -7.73 13.60
CA ILE A 95 3.98 -8.68 14.65
C ILE A 95 4.40 -10.01 14.02
N LEU A 96 3.62 -10.53 13.07
CA LEU A 96 3.95 -11.78 12.37
C LEU A 96 5.23 -11.63 11.52
N CYS A 97 5.45 -10.49 10.87
CA CYS A 97 6.71 -10.21 10.17
C CYS A 97 7.90 -10.23 11.12
N ALA A 98 7.77 -9.59 12.28
CA ALA A 98 8.81 -9.60 13.30
C ALA A 98 9.08 -10.99 13.88
N ALA A 99 8.09 -11.88 13.90
CA ALA A 99 8.21 -13.24 14.42
C ALA A 99 8.58 -14.28 13.33
N ALA A 100 8.78 -13.88 12.08
CA ALA A 100 8.98 -14.79 10.96
C ALA A 100 10.36 -15.48 11.03
N PRO A 101 10.42 -16.83 11.11
CA PRO A 101 11.68 -17.59 11.20
C PRO A 101 12.32 -17.88 9.84
N ASN A 102 11.63 -17.63 8.74
CA ASN A 102 12.08 -17.89 7.38
C ASN A 102 11.34 -16.99 6.38
N LEU A 103 11.85 -16.95 5.13
CA LEU A 103 11.27 -16.12 4.06
C LEU A 103 9.81 -16.47 3.77
N SER A 104 9.43 -17.74 3.73
CA SER A 104 8.06 -18.13 3.41
C SER A 104 7.04 -17.61 4.45
N MET A 105 7.35 -17.70 5.74
CA MET A 105 6.52 -17.10 6.79
C MET A 105 6.49 -15.57 6.71
N LEU A 106 7.63 -14.96 6.39
CA LEU A 106 7.70 -13.51 6.17
C LEU A 106 6.81 -13.08 5.01
N LEU A 107 6.79 -13.82 3.88
CA LEU A 107 5.91 -13.52 2.74
C LEU A 107 4.43 -13.57 3.13
N VAL A 108 4.02 -14.63 3.85
CA VAL A 108 2.63 -14.74 4.35
C VAL A 108 2.29 -13.57 5.28
N ALA A 109 3.19 -13.23 6.20
CA ALA A 109 3.02 -12.11 7.11
C ALA A 109 2.92 -10.77 6.37
N ARG A 110 3.71 -10.56 5.32
CA ARG A 110 3.67 -9.38 4.44
C ARG A 110 2.36 -9.28 3.65
N VAL A 111 1.79 -10.40 3.22
CA VAL A 111 0.44 -10.43 2.61
C VAL A 111 -0.61 -10.00 3.64
N ILE A 112 -0.59 -10.54 4.85
CA ILE A 112 -1.51 -10.15 5.93
C ILE A 112 -1.37 -8.65 6.23
N GLN A 113 -0.15 -8.16 6.36
CA GLN A 113 0.14 -6.75 6.59
C GLN A 113 -0.38 -5.88 5.43
N GLY A 114 -0.21 -6.34 4.18
CA GLY A 114 -0.71 -5.69 2.98
C GLY A 114 -2.24 -5.60 2.91
N ILE A 115 -2.95 -6.63 3.38
CA ILE A 115 -4.42 -6.60 3.50
C ILE A 115 -4.84 -5.43 4.40
N GLY A 116 -4.25 -5.30 5.58
CA GLY A 116 -4.49 -4.16 6.46
C GLY A 116 -4.08 -2.83 5.82
N GLY A 117 -2.86 -2.76 5.30
CA GLY A 117 -2.27 -1.57 4.68
C GLY A 117 -3.11 -0.98 3.54
N SER A 118 -3.78 -1.84 2.75
CA SER A 118 -4.53 -1.44 1.57
C SER A 118 -5.66 -0.44 1.82
N MET A 119 -6.19 -0.37 3.04
CA MET A 119 -7.29 0.51 3.44
C MET A 119 -6.83 1.75 4.23
N LEU A 120 -5.58 1.77 4.73
CA LEU A 120 -5.09 2.81 5.64
C LEU A 120 -5.04 4.20 5.02
N VAL A 121 -4.83 4.30 3.73
CA VAL A 121 -4.78 5.58 3.01
C VAL A 121 -6.10 5.91 2.32
N PRO A 122 -6.71 5.01 1.52
CA PRO A 122 -7.92 5.36 0.78
C PRO A 122 -9.14 5.62 1.68
N VAL A 123 -9.31 4.90 2.79
CA VAL A 123 -10.50 5.06 3.65
C VAL A 123 -10.55 6.40 4.38
N PRO A 124 -9.48 6.87 5.09
CA PRO A 124 -9.48 8.21 5.65
C PRO A 124 -9.57 9.30 4.58
N ARG A 125 -8.93 9.10 3.42
CA ARG A 125 -9.03 10.04 2.30
C ARG A 125 -10.47 10.17 1.80
N LEU A 126 -11.17 9.04 1.65
CA LEU A 126 -12.61 9.03 1.32
C LEU A 126 -13.43 9.76 2.39
N THR A 127 -13.11 9.56 3.66
CA THR A 127 -13.76 10.25 4.77
C THR A 127 -13.56 11.77 4.67
N LEU A 128 -12.33 12.25 4.37
CA LEU A 128 -12.08 13.67 4.14
C LEU A 128 -12.96 14.22 3.00
N LEU A 129 -13.02 13.50 1.87
CA LEU A 129 -13.84 13.91 0.72
C LEU A 129 -15.34 14.02 1.05
N ARG A 130 -15.84 13.23 2.01
CA ARG A 130 -17.25 13.24 2.41
C ARG A 130 -17.59 14.30 3.45
N VAL A 131 -16.63 14.63 4.31
CA VAL A 131 -16.85 15.53 5.46
C VAL A 131 -16.51 16.98 5.15
N TYR A 132 -15.43 17.22 4.40
CA TYR A 132 -14.96 18.57 4.11
C TYR A 132 -15.59 19.14 2.83
N ASP A 133 -15.89 20.42 2.85
CA ASP A 133 -16.29 21.16 1.66
C ASP A 133 -15.10 21.38 0.72
N LYS A 134 -15.36 21.56 -0.58
CA LYS A 134 -14.32 21.71 -1.61
C LYS A 134 -13.29 22.79 -1.30
N SER A 135 -13.71 23.89 -0.67
CA SER A 135 -12.85 25.02 -0.28
C SER A 135 -11.84 24.68 0.81
N GLN A 136 -12.17 23.74 1.72
CA GLN A 136 -11.34 23.33 2.85
C GLN A 136 -10.59 22.02 2.59
N LEU A 137 -11.05 21.23 1.63
CA LEU A 137 -10.53 19.90 1.33
C LEU A 137 -9.05 19.92 0.95
N LEU A 138 -8.62 20.88 0.12
CA LEU A 138 -7.23 21.01 -0.30
C LEU A 138 -6.31 21.21 0.90
N ASN A 139 -6.68 22.11 1.81
CA ASN A 139 -5.93 22.35 3.03
C ASN A 139 -5.89 21.11 3.93
N ALA A 140 -7.01 20.42 4.10
CA ALA A 140 -7.08 19.18 4.88
C ALA A 140 -6.16 18.08 4.31
N ILE A 141 -6.12 17.91 2.98
CA ILE A 141 -5.23 16.96 2.31
C ILE A 141 -3.76 17.39 2.49
N ASN A 142 -3.44 18.68 2.34
CA ASN A 142 -2.08 19.17 2.53
C ASN A 142 -1.58 18.93 3.97
N TYR A 143 -2.43 19.19 4.98
CA TYR A 143 -2.10 18.88 6.37
C TYR A 143 -1.86 17.37 6.63
N ALA A 144 -2.53 16.51 5.86
CA ALA A 144 -2.33 15.07 5.96
C ALA A 144 -1.05 14.60 5.25
N VAL A 145 -0.75 15.13 4.07
CA VAL A 145 0.34 14.65 3.23
C VAL A 145 1.70 15.19 3.68
N MET A 146 1.80 16.45 4.12
CA MET A 146 3.08 17.06 4.50
C MET A 146 3.83 16.29 5.60
N PRO A 147 3.20 15.94 6.75
CA PRO A 147 3.90 15.13 7.76
C PRO A 147 4.26 13.73 7.28
N ALA A 148 3.45 13.17 6.37
CA ALA A 148 3.68 11.83 5.84
C ALA A 148 4.92 11.75 4.93
N LEU A 149 5.32 12.87 4.28
CA LEU A 149 6.54 12.94 3.47
C LEU A 149 7.83 12.78 4.29
N ILE A 150 7.76 12.94 5.61
CA ILE A 150 8.89 12.67 6.51
C ILE A 150 9.18 11.15 6.57
N GLY A 151 8.17 10.30 6.36
CA GLY A 151 8.33 8.83 6.39
C GLY A 151 9.45 8.29 5.51
N PRO A 152 9.49 8.61 4.21
CA PRO A 152 10.56 8.17 3.31
C PRO A 152 11.97 8.64 3.71
N VAL A 153 12.11 9.79 4.35
CA VAL A 153 13.37 10.30 4.85
C VAL A 153 13.79 9.58 6.14
N LEU A 154 12.86 9.41 7.07
CA LEU A 154 13.12 8.73 8.34
C LEU A 154 13.28 7.22 8.18
N GLY A 155 12.64 6.59 7.17
CA GLY A 155 12.70 5.15 6.98
C GLY A 155 14.12 4.60 6.90
N PRO A 156 14.97 5.04 5.96
CA PRO A 156 16.35 4.59 5.87
C PRO A 156 17.17 4.90 7.11
N LEU A 157 16.99 6.07 7.73
CA LEU A 157 17.70 6.47 8.96
C LEU A 157 17.36 5.55 10.13
N VAL A 158 16.08 5.42 10.42
CA VAL A 158 15.59 4.59 11.53
C VAL A 158 15.88 3.12 11.25
N GLY A 159 15.70 2.66 10.01
CA GLY A 159 15.99 1.30 9.59
C GLY A 159 17.45 0.94 9.77
N GLY A 160 18.37 1.77 9.29
CA GLY A 160 19.79 1.57 9.45
C GLY A 160 20.22 1.52 10.91
N TYR A 161 19.72 2.45 11.73
CA TYR A 161 19.99 2.48 13.16
C TYR A 161 19.47 1.22 13.89
N LEU A 162 18.23 0.83 13.64
CA LEU A 162 17.64 -0.36 14.27
C LEU A 162 18.37 -1.65 13.88
N VAL A 163 18.82 -1.75 12.63
CA VAL A 163 19.54 -2.92 12.14
C VAL A 163 20.91 -3.06 12.78
N ASP A 164 21.67 -1.95 12.94
CA ASP A 164 23.01 -1.97 13.46
C ASP A 164 23.05 -2.08 15.00
N TYR A 165 22.15 -1.40 15.72
CA TYR A 165 22.23 -1.24 17.17
C TYR A 165 21.18 -2.04 17.96
N ALA A 166 20.18 -2.63 17.27
CA ALA A 166 19.14 -3.46 17.89
C ALA A 166 18.95 -4.77 17.11
N SER A 167 17.92 -4.86 16.31
CA SER A 167 17.63 -6.01 15.46
C SER A 167 16.67 -5.59 14.35
N TRP A 168 16.75 -6.22 13.17
CA TRP A 168 15.83 -5.97 12.07
C TRP A 168 14.35 -6.22 12.44
N HIS A 169 14.05 -7.05 13.42
CA HIS A 169 12.67 -7.30 13.89
C HIS A 169 11.99 -6.01 14.35
N TRP A 170 12.75 -5.04 14.88
CA TRP A 170 12.22 -3.76 15.34
C TRP A 170 11.68 -2.88 14.22
N ILE A 171 12.10 -3.07 12.97
CA ILE A 171 11.55 -2.34 11.83
C ILE A 171 10.04 -2.60 11.66
N PHE A 172 9.59 -3.78 12.03
CA PHE A 172 8.16 -4.15 12.05
C PHE A 172 7.49 -3.77 13.37
N LEU A 173 8.16 -4.02 14.50
CA LEU A 173 7.58 -3.75 15.83
C LEU A 173 7.31 -2.27 16.08
N ILE A 174 8.01 -1.34 15.44
CA ILE A 174 7.76 0.11 15.54
C ILE A 174 6.33 0.48 15.07
N ASN A 175 5.74 -0.31 14.18
CA ASN A 175 4.37 -0.12 13.70
C ASN A 175 3.32 -0.43 14.79
N VAL A 176 3.66 -1.26 15.79
CA VAL A 176 2.70 -1.71 16.79
C VAL A 176 2.23 -0.56 17.69
N PRO A 177 3.10 0.21 18.36
CA PRO A 177 2.65 1.33 19.21
C PRO A 177 1.96 2.41 18.36
N ILE A 178 2.45 2.70 17.15
CA ILE A 178 1.85 3.70 16.27
C ILE A 178 0.45 3.26 15.83
N GLY A 179 0.30 1.99 15.44
CA GLY A 179 -0.98 1.44 15.01
C GLY A 179 -2.01 1.37 16.14
N ILE A 180 -1.60 0.95 17.35
CA ILE A 180 -2.49 0.95 18.53
C ILE A 180 -2.95 2.39 18.85
N ALA A 181 -2.04 3.35 18.89
CA ALA A 181 -2.38 4.76 19.09
C ALA A 181 -3.30 5.28 17.99
N GLY A 182 -3.04 4.90 16.72
CA GLY A 182 -3.87 5.22 15.57
C GLY A 182 -5.30 4.66 15.68
N MET A 183 -5.47 3.42 16.13
CA MET A 183 -6.79 2.81 16.36
C MET A 183 -7.58 3.56 17.44
N VAL A 184 -6.94 3.85 18.59
CA VAL A 184 -7.56 4.59 19.68
C VAL A 184 -7.96 6.01 19.23
N PHE A 185 -7.09 6.65 18.45
CA PHE A 185 -7.35 7.98 17.92
C PHE A 185 -8.48 7.96 16.88
N ALA A 186 -8.50 6.97 15.97
CA ALA A 186 -9.57 6.79 14.99
C ALA A 186 -10.93 6.57 15.65
N PHE A 187 -10.97 5.77 16.70
CA PHE A 187 -12.21 5.53 17.44
C PHE A 187 -12.85 6.82 17.97
N LYS A 188 -12.01 7.79 18.40
CA LYS A 188 -12.46 9.06 18.94
C LYS A 188 -12.78 10.13 17.89
N VAL A 189 -12.05 10.15 16.79
CA VAL A 189 -12.03 11.28 15.84
C VAL A 189 -12.72 10.97 14.52
N MET A 190 -12.68 9.71 14.06
CA MET A 190 -13.18 9.35 12.76
C MET A 190 -14.71 9.15 12.79
N PRO A 191 -15.48 9.88 11.96
CA PRO A 191 -16.91 9.61 11.82
C PRO A 191 -17.12 8.26 11.13
N ASP A 192 -18.18 7.54 11.52
CA ASP A 192 -18.55 6.28 10.89
C ASP A 192 -19.57 6.54 9.78
N LEU A 193 -19.07 6.81 8.59
CA LEU A 193 -19.87 7.11 7.42
C LEU A 193 -20.10 5.84 6.62
N LYS A 194 -21.36 5.50 6.41
CA LYS A 194 -21.79 4.42 5.52
C LYS A 194 -22.34 5.00 4.23
N GLY A 195 -22.16 4.30 3.13
CA GLY A 195 -22.81 4.61 1.87
C GLY A 195 -24.29 4.21 1.90
N GLU A 196 -25.04 4.61 0.89
CA GLU A 196 -26.48 4.26 0.76
C GLU A 196 -26.73 2.78 0.46
N GLY A 197 -25.71 1.94 0.47
CA GLY A 197 -25.78 0.46 0.55
C GLY A 197 -26.27 -0.27 -0.70
N LYS A 198 -26.36 0.39 -1.85
CA LYS A 198 -26.89 -0.19 -3.11
C LYS A 198 -25.85 -0.48 -4.18
N GLU A 199 -24.58 -0.20 -3.93
CA GLU A 199 -23.56 -0.42 -4.95
C GLU A 199 -23.21 -1.90 -5.05
N HIS A 200 -23.41 -2.46 -6.23
CA HIS A 200 -22.93 -3.79 -6.59
C HIS A 200 -21.42 -3.71 -6.74
N PHE A 201 -20.68 -4.53 -6.00
CA PHE A 201 -19.24 -4.67 -6.20
C PHE A 201 -19.00 -5.63 -7.38
N ASP A 202 -18.23 -5.18 -8.36
CA ASP A 202 -17.83 -5.98 -9.51
C ASP A 202 -16.80 -7.05 -9.09
N VAL A 203 -17.30 -8.16 -8.53
CA VAL A 203 -16.43 -9.27 -8.06
C VAL A 203 -15.70 -9.92 -9.23
N VAL A 204 -16.34 -10.06 -10.38
CA VAL A 204 -15.73 -10.70 -11.56
C VAL A 204 -14.62 -9.82 -12.12
N GLY A 205 -14.88 -8.52 -12.30
CA GLY A 205 -13.85 -7.58 -12.73
C GLY A 205 -12.69 -7.49 -11.72
N PHE A 206 -12.98 -7.51 -10.42
CA PHE A 206 -11.95 -7.54 -9.38
C PHE A 206 -11.07 -8.78 -9.48
N LEU A 207 -11.65 -9.98 -9.63
CA LEU A 207 -10.89 -11.22 -9.74
C LEU A 207 -10.04 -11.28 -11.01
N LEU A 208 -10.60 -10.82 -12.15
CA LEU A 208 -9.86 -10.73 -13.42
C LEU A 208 -8.70 -9.75 -13.33
N PHE A 209 -8.93 -8.58 -12.72
CA PHE A 209 -7.87 -7.59 -12.50
C PHE A 209 -6.79 -8.11 -11.55
N ALA A 210 -7.19 -8.77 -10.46
CA ALA A 210 -6.27 -9.38 -9.50
C ALA A 210 -5.43 -10.49 -10.15
N ALA A 211 -6.07 -11.38 -10.91
CA ALA A 211 -5.37 -12.44 -11.66
C ALA A 211 -4.37 -11.85 -12.65
N ALA A 212 -4.75 -10.79 -13.38
CA ALA A 212 -3.86 -10.13 -14.32
C ALA A 212 -2.64 -9.51 -13.60
N ALA A 213 -2.87 -8.76 -12.53
CA ALA A 213 -1.80 -8.10 -11.78
C ALA A 213 -0.84 -9.12 -11.14
N CYS A 214 -1.37 -10.19 -10.52
CA CYS A 214 -0.55 -11.26 -9.97
C CYS A 214 0.27 -11.96 -11.04
N SER A 215 -0.36 -12.38 -12.14
CA SER A 215 0.34 -13.12 -13.21
C SER A 215 1.42 -12.27 -13.88
N LEU A 216 1.15 -10.98 -14.14
CA LEU A 216 2.15 -10.08 -14.72
C LEU A 216 3.31 -9.81 -13.75
N SER A 217 3.03 -9.57 -12.45
CA SER A 217 4.07 -9.37 -11.45
C SER A 217 4.95 -10.60 -11.29
N LEU A 218 4.34 -11.80 -11.17
CA LEU A 218 5.07 -13.06 -11.08
C LEU A 218 5.88 -13.35 -12.35
N SER A 219 5.39 -12.99 -13.53
CA SER A 219 6.14 -13.18 -14.78
C SER A 219 7.47 -12.41 -14.77
N VAL A 220 7.47 -11.16 -14.27
CA VAL A 220 8.67 -10.33 -14.17
C VAL A 220 9.64 -10.89 -13.13
N GLU A 221 9.14 -11.39 -12.00
CA GLU A 221 9.97 -11.99 -10.94
C GLU A 221 10.61 -13.28 -11.41
N ILE A 222 9.82 -14.19 -11.96
CA ILE A 222 10.29 -15.52 -12.38
C ILE A 222 11.26 -15.45 -13.56
N VAL A 223 11.14 -14.49 -14.48
CA VAL A 223 11.99 -14.38 -15.66
C VAL A 223 13.48 -14.20 -15.33
N THR A 224 13.77 -13.70 -14.13
CA THR A 224 15.16 -13.49 -13.65
C THR A 224 15.87 -14.78 -13.25
N HIS A 225 15.13 -15.87 -13.01
CA HIS A 225 15.70 -17.15 -12.63
C HIS A 225 16.08 -18.00 -13.87
N PRO A 226 17.27 -18.67 -13.86
CA PRO A 226 17.67 -19.52 -14.97
C PRO A 226 16.69 -20.68 -15.22
N GLY A 227 16.31 -20.90 -16.47
CA GLY A 227 15.43 -22.03 -16.86
C GLY A 227 13.94 -21.76 -16.73
N THR A 228 13.51 -20.62 -16.18
CA THR A 228 12.09 -20.34 -15.93
C THR A 228 11.42 -19.46 -17.01
N ARG A 229 12.14 -19.08 -18.06
CA ARG A 229 11.63 -18.17 -19.11
C ARG A 229 10.33 -18.64 -19.75
N PHE A 230 10.16 -19.95 -19.93
CA PHE A 230 8.92 -20.51 -20.48
C PHE A 230 7.73 -20.28 -19.54
N PHE A 231 7.91 -20.52 -18.24
CA PHE A 231 6.86 -20.26 -17.24
C PHE A 231 6.58 -18.76 -17.10
N ALA A 232 7.60 -17.91 -17.13
CA ALA A 232 7.44 -16.45 -17.13
C ALA A 232 6.60 -15.99 -18.32
N MET A 233 6.85 -16.54 -19.53
CA MET A 233 6.05 -16.24 -20.71
C MET A 233 4.60 -16.71 -20.56
N LEU A 234 4.36 -17.90 -20.02
CA LEU A 234 2.98 -18.38 -19.74
C LEU A 234 2.26 -17.46 -18.76
N MET A 235 2.93 -17.02 -17.68
CA MET A 235 2.37 -16.06 -16.74
C MET A 235 2.08 -14.70 -17.38
N ALA A 236 2.96 -14.19 -18.23
CA ALA A 236 2.72 -12.96 -18.98
C ALA A 236 1.51 -13.08 -19.91
N LEU A 237 1.40 -14.19 -20.65
CA LEU A 237 0.27 -14.45 -21.54
C LEU A 237 -1.05 -14.60 -20.75
N SER A 238 -1.04 -15.33 -19.63
CA SER A 238 -2.23 -15.46 -18.77
C SER A 238 -2.67 -14.13 -18.19
N GLY A 239 -1.73 -13.29 -17.77
CA GLY A 239 -2.01 -11.94 -17.28
C GLY A 239 -2.59 -11.03 -18.38
N ALA A 240 -2.03 -11.08 -19.58
CA ALA A 240 -2.57 -10.36 -20.75
C ALA A 240 -3.98 -10.84 -21.12
N ALA A 241 -4.22 -12.16 -21.09
CA ALA A 241 -5.53 -12.74 -21.34
C ALA A 241 -6.55 -12.29 -20.26
N ALA A 242 -6.17 -12.29 -18.98
CA ALA A 242 -7.02 -11.80 -17.89
C ALA A 242 -7.36 -10.31 -18.06
N LEU A 243 -6.41 -9.45 -18.46
CA LEU A 243 -6.68 -8.04 -18.78
C LEU A 243 -7.65 -7.90 -19.97
N TRP A 244 -7.47 -8.72 -21.00
CA TRP A 244 -8.38 -8.72 -22.13
C TRP A 244 -9.79 -9.14 -21.73
N LEU A 245 -9.92 -10.20 -20.94
CA LEU A 245 -11.21 -10.65 -20.38
C LEU A 245 -11.84 -9.58 -19.49
N TYR A 246 -11.05 -8.92 -18.62
CA TYR A 246 -11.50 -7.79 -17.83
C TYR A 246 -12.07 -6.67 -18.72
N TRP A 247 -11.36 -6.33 -19.82
CA TRP A 247 -11.82 -5.30 -20.73
C TRP A 247 -13.12 -5.67 -21.45
N GLN A 248 -13.34 -6.95 -21.76
CA GLN A 248 -14.61 -7.44 -22.33
C GLN A 248 -15.73 -7.42 -21.28
N HIS A 249 -15.43 -7.82 -20.05
CA HIS A 249 -16.37 -7.77 -18.93
C HIS A 249 -16.80 -6.33 -18.64
N ALA A 250 -15.87 -5.40 -18.52
CA ALA A 250 -16.13 -3.97 -18.28
C ALA A 250 -16.91 -3.26 -19.40
N LYS A 251 -17.07 -3.89 -20.58
CA LYS A 251 -17.98 -3.40 -21.64
C LYS A 251 -19.43 -3.77 -21.39
N ARG A 252 -19.70 -4.82 -20.62
CA ARG A 252 -21.02 -5.42 -20.43
C ARG A 252 -21.60 -5.09 -19.08
N ASP A 253 -20.77 -4.72 -18.11
CA ASP A 253 -21.17 -4.39 -16.76
C ASP A 253 -21.52 -2.89 -16.66
N ASP A 254 -22.61 -2.59 -15.98
CA ASP A 254 -23.09 -1.20 -15.78
C ASP A 254 -22.24 -0.45 -14.74
N ALA A 255 -21.60 -1.16 -13.80
CA ALA A 255 -20.78 -0.60 -12.74
C ALA A 255 -19.42 -1.34 -12.62
N PRO A 256 -18.58 -1.33 -13.67
CA PRO A 256 -17.31 -2.04 -13.66
C PRO A 256 -16.34 -1.41 -12.66
N LEU A 257 -15.41 -2.22 -12.12
CA LEU A 257 -14.39 -1.80 -11.15
C LEU A 257 -13.65 -0.52 -11.60
N TYR A 258 -13.29 -0.44 -12.87
CA TYR A 258 -12.73 0.75 -13.52
C TYR A 258 -13.58 1.13 -14.72
N ALA A 259 -14.29 2.23 -14.59
CA ALA A 259 -15.18 2.71 -15.65
C ALA A 259 -14.39 3.11 -16.92
N ARG A 260 -14.80 2.58 -18.07
CA ARG A 260 -14.13 2.81 -19.37
C ARG A 260 -14.09 4.27 -19.79
N ASN A 261 -15.11 5.05 -19.41
CA ASN A 261 -15.21 6.49 -19.70
C ASN A 261 -14.03 7.28 -19.08
N LEU A 262 -13.43 6.81 -17.97
CA LEU A 262 -12.22 7.42 -17.40
C LEU A 262 -11.06 7.45 -18.39
N PHE A 263 -10.89 6.38 -19.18
CA PHE A 263 -9.84 6.30 -20.19
C PHE A 263 -10.10 7.15 -21.45
N GLN A 264 -11.31 7.68 -21.61
CA GLN A 264 -11.62 8.64 -22.67
C GLN A 264 -11.18 10.05 -22.31
N VAL A 265 -11.05 10.37 -21.02
CA VAL A 265 -10.60 11.68 -20.54
C VAL A 265 -9.10 11.84 -20.79
N ARG A 266 -8.72 12.81 -21.62
CA ARG A 266 -7.32 13.05 -22.03
C ARG A 266 -6.40 13.31 -20.84
N THR A 267 -6.84 14.12 -19.88
CA THR A 267 -6.06 14.44 -18.68
C THR A 267 -5.80 13.23 -17.82
N PHE A 268 -6.77 12.31 -17.70
CA PHE A 268 -6.62 11.05 -16.98
C PHE A 268 -5.56 10.15 -17.65
N ARG A 269 -5.63 9.98 -18.96
CA ARG A 269 -4.65 9.15 -19.71
C ARG A 269 -3.24 9.70 -19.61
N LEU A 270 -3.07 11.02 -19.80
CA LEU A 270 -1.76 11.66 -19.70
C LEU A 270 -1.21 11.60 -18.27
N GLY A 271 -2.06 11.80 -17.26
CA GLY A 271 -1.68 11.67 -15.86
C GLY A 271 -1.26 10.24 -15.50
N LEU A 272 -2.00 9.23 -15.99
CA LEU A 272 -1.67 7.82 -15.76
C LEU A 272 -0.34 7.44 -16.43
N ALA A 273 -0.15 7.81 -17.70
CA ALA A 273 1.09 7.56 -18.42
C ALA A 273 2.28 8.27 -17.77
N GLY A 274 2.15 9.55 -17.44
CA GLY A 274 3.20 10.32 -16.76
C GLY A 274 3.58 9.71 -15.40
N ASN A 275 2.59 9.28 -14.61
CA ASN A 275 2.84 8.61 -13.34
C ASN A 275 3.56 7.27 -13.53
N LEU A 276 3.18 6.47 -14.56
CA LEU A 276 3.83 5.21 -14.87
C LEU A 276 5.33 5.42 -15.20
N PHE A 277 5.63 6.30 -16.14
CA PHE A 277 7.02 6.57 -16.54
C PHE A 277 7.85 7.17 -15.40
N SER A 278 7.29 8.10 -14.63
CA SER A 278 7.96 8.68 -13.45
C SER A 278 8.29 7.61 -12.41
N ARG A 279 7.36 6.72 -12.12
CA ARG A 279 7.58 5.64 -11.14
C ARG A 279 8.59 4.60 -11.60
N LEU A 280 8.62 4.23 -12.88
CA LEU A 280 9.63 3.32 -13.43
C LEU A 280 11.05 3.85 -13.20
N GLY A 281 11.27 5.16 -13.32
CA GLY A 281 12.58 5.79 -13.08
C GLY A 281 12.93 5.88 -11.59
N ILE A 282 11.99 6.26 -10.74
CA ILE A 282 12.27 6.63 -9.35
C ILE A 282 12.21 5.41 -8.40
N SER A 283 11.38 4.42 -8.68
CA SER A 283 11.10 3.34 -7.71
C SER A 283 12.25 2.36 -7.51
N SER A 284 13.19 2.25 -8.44
CA SER A 284 14.36 1.37 -8.33
C SER A 284 15.44 1.91 -7.38
N VAL A 285 15.56 3.21 -7.26
CA VAL A 285 16.63 3.88 -6.48
C VAL A 285 16.60 3.50 -4.99
N PRO A 286 15.46 3.58 -4.28
CA PRO A 286 15.40 3.23 -2.85
C PRO A 286 15.72 1.77 -2.54
N PHE A 287 15.64 0.89 -3.53
CA PHE A 287 16.01 -0.50 -3.40
C PHE A 287 17.49 -0.75 -3.73
N LEU A 288 17.97 -0.22 -4.86
CA LEU A 288 19.32 -0.51 -5.35
C LEU A 288 20.43 0.19 -4.56
N LEU A 289 20.20 1.43 -4.08
CA LEU A 289 21.22 2.18 -3.36
C LEU A 289 21.62 1.54 -2.02
N PRO A 290 20.72 1.09 -1.14
CA PRO A 290 21.11 0.36 0.06
C PRO A 290 21.94 -0.89 -0.22
N LEU A 291 21.58 -1.65 -1.27
CA LEU A 291 22.33 -2.83 -1.68
C LEU A 291 23.73 -2.46 -2.17
N LEU A 292 23.87 -1.41 -2.98
CA LEU A 292 25.16 -0.91 -3.45
C LEU A 292 26.04 -0.48 -2.27
N PHE A 293 25.52 0.31 -1.35
CA PHE A 293 26.27 0.81 -0.21
C PHE A 293 26.71 -0.30 0.74
N GLN A 294 25.84 -1.24 1.05
CA GLN A 294 26.13 -2.30 2.02
C GLN A 294 26.92 -3.47 1.41
N LEU A 295 26.56 -3.94 0.20
CA LEU A 295 27.18 -5.12 -0.40
C LEU A 295 28.42 -4.80 -1.22
N ALA A 296 28.44 -3.68 -1.97
CA ALA A 296 29.58 -3.33 -2.81
C ALA A 296 30.63 -2.48 -2.07
N PHE A 297 30.20 -1.51 -1.25
CA PHE A 297 31.11 -0.63 -0.52
C PHE A 297 31.36 -1.07 0.93
N GLY A 298 30.64 -2.05 1.46
CA GLY A 298 30.80 -2.56 2.82
C GLY A 298 30.38 -1.56 3.91
N PHE A 299 29.52 -0.59 3.57
CA PHE A 299 29.04 0.39 4.55
C PHE A 299 28.08 -0.26 5.54
N SER A 300 28.04 0.28 6.77
CA SER A 300 27.03 -0.12 7.75
C SER A 300 25.61 0.26 7.29
N ALA A 301 24.59 -0.40 7.84
CA ALA A 301 23.20 -0.07 7.52
C ALA A 301 22.86 1.36 7.97
N SER A 302 23.38 1.81 9.11
CA SER A 302 23.18 3.17 9.61
C SER A 302 23.80 4.23 8.68
N LEU A 303 25.06 4.02 8.21
CA LEU A 303 25.69 4.93 7.26
C LEU A 303 24.93 4.97 5.92
N SER A 304 24.49 3.80 5.43
CA SER A 304 23.67 3.71 4.23
C SER A 304 22.35 4.47 4.39
N GLY A 305 21.73 4.37 5.56
CA GLY A 305 20.50 5.12 5.90
C GLY A 305 20.72 6.64 5.91
N TRP A 306 21.84 7.12 6.45
CA TRP A 306 22.24 8.53 6.43
C TRP A 306 22.45 9.07 5.03
N LEU A 307 23.07 8.29 4.16
CA LEU A 307 23.35 8.69 2.77
C LEU A 307 22.08 8.73 1.89
N LEU A 308 21.01 8.04 2.32
CA LEU A 308 19.74 7.97 1.59
C LEU A 308 18.70 9.00 2.05
N ALA A 309 18.87 9.57 3.24
CA ALA A 309 17.97 10.57 3.82
C ALA A 309 18.26 11.98 3.30
#